data_408618c55a3f2f51dfe0d8a9f56538de
#
_entry.id   408618c55a3f2f51dfe0d8a9f56538de
#
_cell.length_a   1.000
_cell.length_b   1.000
_cell.length_c   1.000
_cell.angle_alpha   90.00
_cell.angle_beta   90.00
_cell.angle_gamma   90.00
#
_symmetry.space_group_name_H-M   'P 1'
#
loop_
_entity.id
_entity.type
_entity.pdbx_description
1 polymer ?
#
loop_
_entity_poly.entity_id
_entity_poly.type
_entity_poly.pdbx_seq_one_letter_code
_entity_poly.pdbx_strand_id
1 'polypeptide(L)'
;WGLAGMRLGFAIGTEVTLAPSGPSMQDYLGPWAVAGPALTIGTRALSDDIWANGTRTRLAQDAARLDGLVTAKGGQLVGGTTLFRLYEVDDAAEWQSRLAQSHIWSRIFPYSKTWLRLGLPHPDRWTQLEAAL
;
A
#
# COMPACT_ATOMS: atom_id res chain seq x y z
N TRP A 1 -8.73 4.71 0.01
CA TRP A 1 -9.94 4.54 0.83
C TRP A 1 -9.87 3.36 1.79
N GLY A 2 -8.84 2.51 1.71
CA GLY A 2 -8.71 1.37 2.63
C GLY A 2 -9.81 0.30 2.51
N LEU A 3 -10.53 0.29 1.41
CA LEU A 3 -11.72 -0.56 1.18
C LEU A 3 -11.40 -1.81 0.35
N ALA A 4 -10.24 -2.43 0.54
CA ALA A 4 -9.79 -3.60 -0.22
C ALA A 4 -10.79 -4.78 -0.17
N GLY A 5 -11.53 -4.92 0.94
CA GLY A 5 -12.58 -5.93 1.13
C GLY A 5 -13.78 -5.79 0.19
N MET A 6 -14.02 -4.60 -0.38
CA MET A 6 -15.08 -4.37 -1.35
C MET A 6 -14.79 -4.99 -2.73
N ARG A 7 -13.56 -5.43 -2.97
CA ARG A 7 -13.11 -6.10 -4.20
C ARG A 7 -13.41 -5.29 -5.48
N LEU A 8 -13.47 -3.96 -5.37
CA LEU A 8 -13.62 -3.06 -6.52
C LEU A 8 -12.24 -2.73 -7.08
N GLY A 9 -12.01 -3.06 -8.34
CA GLY A 9 -10.80 -2.77 -9.08
C GLY A 9 -11.12 -2.20 -10.45
N PHE A 10 -10.12 -1.60 -11.09
CA PHE A 10 -10.25 -1.02 -12.42
C PHE A 10 -9.13 -1.53 -13.32
N ALA A 11 -9.47 -1.92 -14.54
CA ALA A 11 -8.52 -2.15 -15.61
C ALA A 11 -8.57 -0.95 -16.56
N ILE A 12 -7.43 -0.34 -16.81
CA ILE A 12 -7.31 0.81 -17.72
C ILE A 12 -6.38 0.39 -18.85
N GLY A 13 -6.87 0.47 -20.07
CA GLY A 13 -6.10 0.06 -21.26
C GLY A 13 -6.70 0.63 -22.54
N THR A 14 -6.09 0.32 -23.66
CA THR A 14 -6.66 0.62 -24.98
C THR A 14 -7.82 -0.30 -25.29
N GLU A 15 -8.68 0.09 -26.24
CA GLU A 15 -9.79 -0.73 -26.70
C GLU A 15 -9.33 -2.13 -27.15
N VAL A 16 -8.25 -2.20 -27.90
CA VAL A 16 -7.65 -3.48 -28.35
C VAL A 16 -7.18 -4.36 -27.19
N THR A 17 -6.70 -3.76 -26.11
CA THR A 17 -6.26 -4.49 -24.91
C THR A 17 -7.44 -4.98 -24.07
N LEU A 18 -8.49 -4.19 -23.94
CA LEU A 18 -9.65 -4.49 -23.10
C LEU A 18 -10.72 -5.32 -23.80
N ALA A 19 -10.83 -5.21 -25.12
CA ALA A 19 -11.72 -5.96 -25.99
C ALA A 19 -10.96 -6.53 -27.20
N PRO A 20 -10.08 -7.51 -27.00
CA PRO A 20 -9.36 -8.16 -28.09
C PRO A 20 -10.32 -8.89 -29.04
N SER A 21 -9.83 -9.33 -30.20
CA SER A 21 -10.63 -10.07 -31.21
C SER A 21 -11.16 -11.44 -30.73
N GLY A 22 -10.88 -11.81 -29.48
CA GLY A 22 -11.42 -12.98 -28.77
C GLY A 22 -12.31 -12.57 -27.59
N PRO A 23 -12.49 -13.44 -26.58
CA PRO A 23 -13.30 -13.15 -25.40
C PRO A 23 -12.79 -11.89 -24.69
N SER A 24 -13.72 -10.99 -24.38
CA SER A 24 -13.41 -9.76 -23.63
C SER A 24 -13.17 -10.06 -22.14
N MET A 25 -12.60 -9.10 -21.40
CA MET A 25 -12.48 -9.23 -19.94
C MET A 25 -13.83 -9.48 -19.27
N GLN A 26 -14.92 -8.91 -19.80
CA GLN A 26 -16.26 -9.09 -19.26
C GLN A 26 -16.74 -10.54 -19.45
N ASP A 27 -16.38 -11.21 -20.53
CA ASP A 27 -16.73 -12.62 -20.77
C ASP A 27 -16.06 -13.54 -19.75
N TYR A 28 -14.83 -13.23 -19.33
CA TYR A 28 -14.13 -13.97 -18.27
C TYR A 28 -14.66 -13.69 -16.87
N LEU A 29 -15.06 -12.46 -16.59
CA LEU A 29 -15.58 -12.06 -15.27
C LEU A 29 -17.03 -12.45 -15.05
N GLY A 30 -17.78 -12.63 -16.14
CA GLY A 30 -19.20 -12.97 -16.10
C GLY A 30 -20.12 -11.80 -15.69
N PRO A 31 -21.43 -12.04 -15.60
CA PRO A 31 -22.44 -10.99 -15.44
C PRO A 31 -22.44 -10.32 -14.06
N TRP A 32 -21.82 -10.93 -13.06
CA TRP A 32 -21.81 -10.44 -11.66
C TRP A 32 -20.41 -9.99 -11.22
N ALA A 33 -19.63 -9.46 -12.15
CA ALA A 33 -18.23 -9.06 -11.91
C ALA A 33 -18.05 -8.10 -10.74
N VAL A 34 -19.01 -7.21 -10.52
CA VAL A 34 -18.96 -6.22 -9.40
C VAL A 34 -20.28 -6.28 -8.61
N ALA A 35 -20.16 -6.49 -7.30
CA ALA A 35 -21.30 -6.50 -6.40
C ALA A 35 -21.95 -5.11 -6.28
N GLY A 36 -23.29 -5.04 -6.20
CA GLY A 36 -24.04 -3.78 -6.06
C GLY A 36 -23.55 -2.89 -4.92
N PRO A 37 -23.32 -3.41 -3.69
CA PRO A 37 -22.74 -2.62 -2.61
C PRO A 37 -21.37 -2.03 -2.94
N ALA A 38 -20.53 -2.76 -3.68
CA ALA A 38 -19.21 -2.28 -4.09
C ALA A 38 -19.31 -1.09 -5.06
N LEU A 39 -20.27 -1.13 -5.99
CA LEU A 39 -20.55 -0.02 -6.90
C LEU A 39 -21.02 1.23 -6.14
N THR A 40 -21.99 1.08 -5.25
CA THR A 40 -22.54 2.20 -4.47
C THR A 40 -21.49 2.86 -3.60
N ILE A 41 -20.74 2.06 -2.83
CA ILE A 41 -19.68 2.56 -1.94
C ILE A 41 -18.52 3.13 -2.75
N GLY A 42 -18.12 2.45 -3.82
CA GLY A 42 -17.05 2.89 -4.71
C GLY A 42 -17.35 4.21 -5.39
N THR A 43 -18.56 4.38 -5.91
CA THR A 43 -19.00 5.66 -6.52
C THR A 43 -18.91 6.79 -5.51
N ARG A 44 -19.43 6.60 -4.30
CA ARG A 44 -19.37 7.63 -3.25
C ARG A 44 -17.93 7.95 -2.86
N ALA A 45 -17.09 6.94 -2.67
CA ALA A 45 -15.68 7.12 -2.31
C ALA A 45 -14.92 7.88 -3.41
N LEU A 46 -15.09 7.49 -4.67
CA LEU A 46 -14.40 8.11 -5.80
C LEU A 46 -14.88 9.54 -6.10
N SER A 47 -16.06 9.91 -5.65
CA SER A 47 -16.61 11.28 -5.80
C SER A 47 -16.20 12.21 -4.64
N ASP A 48 -15.48 11.72 -3.62
CA ASP A 48 -15.03 12.53 -2.49
C ASP A 48 -13.60 13.07 -2.73
N ASP A 49 -13.50 14.09 -3.56
CA ASP A 49 -12.21 14.73 -3.89
C ASP A 49 -11.59 15.44 -2.68
N ILE A 50 -12.40 15.95 -1.75
CA ILE A 50 -11.89 16.65 -0.56
C ILE A 50 -11.15 15.67 0.31
N TRP A 51 -11.76 14.53 0.63
CA TRP A 51 -11.13 13.46 1.40
C TRP A 51 -9.90 12.90 0.67
N ALA A 52 -10.03 12.65 -0.63
CA ALA A 52 -8.95 12.07 -1.44
C ALA A 52 -7.71 12.96 -1.44
N ASN A 53 -7.86 14.27 -1.66
CA ASN A 53 -6.75 15.22 -1.69
C ASN A 53 -6.13 15.42 -0.30
N GLY A 54 -6.95 15.57 0.74
CA GLY A 54 -6.46 15.63 2.12
C GLY A 54 -5.68 14.37 2.52
N THR A 55 -6.19 13.20 2.14
CA THR A 55 -5.50 11.92 2.41
C THR A 55 -4.19 11.80 1.65
N ARG A 56 -4.12 12.18 0.37
CA ARG A 56 -2.86 12.18 -0.40
C ARG A 56 -1.79 13.06 0.24
N THR A 57 -2.18 14.25 0.68
CA THR A 57 -1.26 15.18 1.38
C THR A 57 -0.73 14.56 2.67
N ARG A 58 -1.62 14.04 3.51
CA ARG A 58 -1.24 13.37 4.76
C ARG A 58 -0.32 12.18 4.51
N LEU A 59 -0.66 11.30 3.58
CA LEU A 59 0.14 10.12 3.26
C LEU A 59 1.54 10.50 2.76
N ALA A 60 1.68 11.59 1.99
CA ALA A 60 2.98 12.08 1.55
C ALA A 60 3.84 12.56 2.75
N GLN A 61 3.26 13.27 3.69
CA GLN A 61 3.92 13.72 4.91
C GLN A 61 4.32 12.54 5.81
N ASP A 62 3.41 11.58 6.00
CA ASP A 62 3.65 10.39 6.78
C ASP A 62 4.75 9.51 6.16
N ALA A 63 4.77 9.37 4.84
CA ALA A 63 5.83 8.65 4.13
C ALA A 63 7.20 9.33 4.32
N ALA A 64 7.27 10.65 4.22
CA ALA A 64 8.51 11.39 4.46
C ALA A 64 8.98 11.26 5.92
N ARG A 65 8.06 11.27 6.89
CA ARG A 65 8.38 11.01 8.30
C ARG A 65 8.98 9.61 8.50
N LEU A 66 8.34 8.59 7.91
CA LEU A 66 8.83 7.21 7.98
C LEU A 66 10.22 7.09 7.35
N ASP A 67 10.44 7.69 6.18
CA ASP A 67 11.74 7.70 5.51
C ASP A 67 12.83 8.32 6.42
N GLY A 68 12.54 9.44 7.05
CA GLY A 68 13.47 10.09 7.99
C GLY A 68 13.82 9.21 9.19
N LEU A 69 12.83 8.53 9.78
CA LEU A 69 13.04 7.63 10.92
C LEU A 69 13.92 6.43 10.56
N VAL A 70 13.60 5.76 9.44
CA VAL A 70 14.36 4.57 9.01
C VAL A 70 15.76 4.94 8.56
N THR A 71 15.92 6.06 7.85
CA THR A 71 17.24 6.55 7.42
C THR A 71 18.14 6.93 8.61
N ALA A 72 17.58 7.53 9.63
CA ALA A 72 18.32 7.85 10.87
C ALA A 72 18.84 6.59 11.58
N LYS A 73 18.31 5.43 11.29
CA LYS A 73 18.74 4.13 11.84
C LYS A 73 19.60 3.30 10.87
N GLY A 74 20.03 3.91 9.77
CA GLY A 74 20.94 3.29 8.80
C GLY A 74 20.25 2.62 7.61
N GLY A 75 18.93 2.60 7.54
CA GLY A 75 18.21 2.12 6.34
C GLY A 75 18.32 3.11 5.18
N GLN A 76 18.35 2.61 3.96
CA GLN A 76 18.39 3.42 2.74
C GLN A 76 17.09 3.25 1.96
N LEU A 77 16.48 4.35 1.55
CA LEU A 77 15.28 4.31 0.74
C LEU A 77 15.61 3.78 -0.68
N VAL A 78 15.02 2.65 -1.04
CA VAL A 78 15.07 2.09 -2.41
C VAL A 78 13.95 2.66 -3.27
N GLY A 79 12.75 2.84 -2.68
CA GLY A 79 11.61 3.39 -3.39
C GLY A 79 10.28 3.05 -2.72
N GLY A 80 9.18 3.18 -3.46
CA GLY A 80 7.85 2.83 -2.96
C GLY A 80 6.76 3.80 -3.38
N THR A 81 5.61 3.67 -2.75
CA THR A 81 4.48 4.59 -2.85
C THR A 81 4.28 5.29 -1.51
N THR A 82 3.33 6.21 -1.42
CA THR A 82 2.96 6.82 -0.15
C THR A 82 2.31 5.85 0.85
N LEU A 83 2.00 4.61 0.45
CA LEU A 83 1.43 3.58 1.33
C LEU A 83 2.47 2.55 1.78
N PHE A 84 3.47 2.28 0.95
CA PHE A 84 4.51 1.28 1.20
C PHE A 84 5.86 1.83 0.79
N ARG A 85 6.82 1.75 1.70
CA ARG A 85 8.20 2.16 1.48
C ARG A 85 9.10 0.92 1.50
N LEU A 86 9.98 0.80 0.53
CA LEU A 86 10.99 -0.24 0.45
C LEU A 86 12.34 0.34 0.86
N TYR A 87 12.98 -0.28 1.82
CA TYR A 87 14.29 0.10 2.31
C TYR A 87 15.28 -1.03 2.10
N GLU A 88 16.52 -0.65 1.87
CA GLU A 88 17.69 -1.50 2.02
C GLU A 88 18.26 -1.29 3.43
N VAL A 89 18.43 -2.39 4.16
CA VAL A 89 18.95 -2.45 5.52
C VAL A 89 20.08 -3.48 5.58
N ASP A 90 20.84 -3.53 6.66
CA ASP A 90 21.93 -4.50 6.90
C ASP A 90 21.41 -5.95 6.92
N ASP A 91 20.38 -6.24 7.73
CA ASP A 91 19.71 -7.55 7.80
C ASP A 91 18.20 -7.37 7.97
N ALA A 92 17.46 -7.68 6.92
CA ALA A 92 16.00 -7.52 6.91
C ALA A 92 15.29 -8.45 7.90
N ALA A 93 15.84 -9.63 8.18
CA ALA A 93 15.25 -10.57 9.14
C ALA A 93 15.44 -10.08 10.59
N GLU A 94 16.60 -9.51 10.90
CA GLU A 94 16.84 -8.90 12.21
C GLU A 94 15.93 -7.70 12.44
N TRP A 95 15.82 -6.81 11.46
CA TRP A 95 14.88 -5.67 11.52
C TRP A 95 13.44 -6.13 11.70
N GLN A 96 13.00 -7.15 10.94
CA GLN A 96 11.66 -7.72 11.10
C GLN A 96 11.44 -8.27 12.50
N SER A 97 12.40 -9.02 13.03
CA SER A 97 12.32 -9.63 14.37
C SER A 97 12.22 -8.56 15.47
N ARG A 98 13.02 -7.49 15.39
CA ARG A 98 12.98 -6.36 16.31
C ARG A 98 11.65 -5.63 16.26
N LEU A 99 11.15 -5.31 15.08
CA LEU A 99 9.83 -4.69 14.89
C LEU A 99 8.69 -5.59 15.40
N ALA A 100 8.77 -6.90 15.18
CA ALA A 100 7.78 -7.86 15.65
C ALA A 100 7.69 -7.94 17.18
N GLN A 101 8.79 -7.77 17.91
CA GLN A 101 8.79 -7.67 19.37
C GLN A 101 7.96 -6.48 19.88
N SER A 102 7.86 -5.44 19.06
CA SER A 102 7.00 -4.27 19.32
C SER A 102 5.63 -4.37 18.64
N HIS A 103 5.21 -5.57 18.23
CA HIS A 103 3.94 -5.83 17.54
C HIS A 103 3.79 -5.05 16.22
N ILE A 104 4.88 -4.82 15.51
CA ILE A 104 4.89 -4.19 14.20
C ILE A 104 5.25 -5.24 13.16
N TRP A 105 4.30 -5.53 12.26
CA TRP A 105 4.53 -6.47 11.18
C TRP A 105 5.10 -5.75 9.96
N SER A 106 6.24 -6.23 9.50
CA SER A 106 6.91 -5.76 8.28
C SER A 106 7.00 -6.87 7.25
N ARG A 107 7.42 -6.56 6.04
CA ARG A 107 7.61 -7.56 5.00
C ARG A 107 9.06 -7.65 4.58
N ILE A 108 9.60 -8.85 4.60
CA ILE A 108 10.86 -9.24 3.98
C ILE A 108 10.59 -10.11 2.75
N PHE A 109 11.61 -10.36 1.93
CA PHE A 109 11.47 -11.02 0.64
C PHE A 109 12.43 -12.24 0.56
N PRO A 110 11.98 -13.41 0.07
CA PRO A 110 12.83 -14.61 0.01
C PRO A 110 14.07 -14.45 -0.88
N TYR A 111 14.00 -13.51 -1.82
CA TYR A 111 15.05 -13.26 -2.80
C TYR A 111 16.02 -12.13 -2.40
N SER A 112 15.83 -11.51 -1.23
CA SER A 112 16.71 -10.46 -0.71
C SER A 112 16.88 -10.58 0.81
N LYS A 113 18.12 -10.50 1.28
CA LYS A 113 18.45 -10.47 2.70
C LYS A 113 18.41 -9.07 3.30
N THR A 114 18.40 -8.05 2.45
CA THR A 114 18.53 -6.64 2.86
C THR A 114 17.26 -5.82 2.62
N TRP A 115 16.26 -6.35 1.90
CA TRP A 115 15.06 -5.59 1.58
C TRP A 115 13.97 -5.75 2.62
N LEU A 116 13.61 -4.61 3.21
CA LEU A 116 12.54 -4.47 4.18
C LEU A 116 11.46 -3.53 3.63
N ARG A 117 10.20 -3.98 3.60
CA ARG A 117 9.07 -3.14 3.25
C ARG A 117 8.24 -2.80 4.48
N LEU A 118 8.03 -1.51 4.71
CA LEU A 118 7.15 -0.99 5.73
C LEU A 118 5.92 -0.33 5.11
N GLY A 119 4.78 -0.45 5.78
CA GLY A 119 3.60 0.38 5.58
C GLY A 119 3.61 1.53 6.58
N LEU A 120 2.73 2.51 6.36
CA LEU A 120 2.55 3.59 7.33
C LEU A 120 1.80 3.07 8.57
N PRO A 121 2.16 3.51 9.78
CA PRO A 121 1.39 3.23 10.97
C PRO A 121 0.06 4.01 10.97
N HIS A 122 -0.89 3.57 11.78
CA HIS A 122 -2.03 4.42 12.12
C HIS A 122 -1.54 5.73 12.79
N PRO A 123 -2.20 6.87 12.60
CA PRO A 123 -1.76 8.14 13.19
C PRO A 123 -1.43 8.08 14.68
N ASP A 124 -2.16 7.31 15.46
CA ASP A 124 -1.97 7.15 16.91
C ASP A 124 -0.83 6.17 17.27
N ARG A 125 -0.16 5.57 16.28
CA ARG A 125 0.86 4.53 16.48
C ARG A 125 2.28 4.95 16.12
N TRP A 126 2.49 6.21 15.84
CA TRP A 126 3.83 6.72 15.50
C TRP A 126 4.83 6.51 16.65
N THR A 127 4.43 6.79 17.89
CA THR A 127 5.28 6.59 19.08
C THR A 127 5.71 5.13 19.23
N GLN A 128 4.82 4.18 18.91
CA GLN A 128 5.16 2.75 18.93
C GLN A 128 6.23 2.42 17.89
N LEU A 129 6.12 2.95 16.68
CA LEU A 129 7.10 2.74 15.62
C LEU A 129 8.44 3.40 15.96
N GLU A 130 8.43 4.63 16.43
CA GLU A 130 9.64 5.37 16.83
C GLU A 130 10.43 4.67 17.94
N ALA A 131 9.73 4.07 18.90
CA ALA A 131 10.34 3.30 19.97
C ALA A 131 10.89 1.94 19.51
N ALA A 132 10.36 1.38 18.41
CA ALA A 132 10.76 0.08 17.88
C ALA A 132 11.95 0.15 16.89
N LEU A 133 12.19 1.33 16.32
CA LEU A 133 13.31 1.62 15.42
C LEU A 133 14.56 2.02 16.20
#